data_5ab34868b2dbcc756d14cc03e906426f
#
_entry.id   5ab34868b2dbcc756d14cc03e906426f
#
_cell.length_a   1.000
_cell.length_b   1.000
_cell.length_c   1.000
_cell.angle_alpha   90.00
_cell.angle_beta   90.00
_cell.angle_gamma   90.00
#
_symmetry.space_group_name_H-M   'P 1'
#
loop_
_entity.id
_entity.type
_entity.pdbx_description
1 polymer ?
#
loop_
_entity_poly.entity_id
_entity_poly.type
_entity_poly.pdbx_seq_one_letter_code
_entity_poly.pdbx_strand_id
1 'polypeptide(L)'
;YLAARAVQLFLPGIHQIYYVGALAGTNDMDLLGRTGVGRDINRHIYSDADVTRDLERPVVAALLELCRFRAGAPGLDGAFQSRLDDDGWLHMRWESASGWSELRARLDQGQAELRWARADGREHATADLLEQPPTDG
;
A
#
# COMPACT_ATOMS: atom_id res chain seq x y z
N TYR A 1 -5.01 5.55 -5.21
CA TYR A 1 -4.98 4.11 -4.96
C TYR A 1 -3.82 3.72 -4.04
N LEU A 2 -2.56 4.01 -4.43
CA LEU A 2 -1.37 3.62 -3.66
C LEU A 2 -1.35 4.25 -2.25
N ALA A 3 -1.77 5.51 -2.09
CA ALA A 3 -1.85 6.15 -0.78
C ALA A 3 -2.80 5.39 0.17
N ALA A 4 -3.97 4.95 -0.30
CA ALA A 4 -4.90 4.16 0.50
C ALA A 4 -4.32 2.77 0.84
N ARG A 5 -3.58 2.15 -0.09
CA ARG A 5 -2.88 0.88 0.16
C ARG A 5 -1.72 1.03 1.15
N ALA A 6 -0.97 2.13 1.05
CA ALA A 6 0.08 2.44 2.02
C ALA A 6 -0.50 2.57 3.44
N VAL A 7 -1.60 3.31 3.62
CA VAL A 7 -2.30 3.39 4.91
C VAL A 7 -2.74 2.00 5.38
N GLN A 8 -3.39 1.21 4.52
CA GLN A 8 -3.80 -0.15 4.86
C GLN A 8 -2.61 -0.98 5.37
N LEU A 9 -1.48 -0.98 4.65
CA LEU A 9 -0.30 -1.76 4.97
C LEU A 9 0.44 -1.25 6.23
N PHE A 10 0.25 0.01 6.61
CA PHE A 10 0.85 0.59 7.82
C PHE A 10 0.05 0.36 9.10
N LEU A 11 -1.23 -0.01 9.01
CA LEU A 11 -2.04 -0.32 10.19
C LEU A 11 -1.50 -1.54 10.94
N PRO A 12 -1.73 -1.65 12.26
CA PRO A 12 -1.45 -2.89 12.99
C PRO A 12 -2.31 -4.05 12.49
N GLY A 13 -1.76 -5.26 12.50
CA GLY A 13 -2.48 -6.49 12.22
C GLY A 13 -2.03 -7.22 10.96
N ILE A 14 -2.86 -8.19 10.52
CA ILE A 14 -2.64 -9.00 9.31
C ILE A 14 -3.36 -8.35 8.14
N HIS A 15 -2.60 -7.97 7.12
CA HIS A 15 -3.13 -7.29 5.94
C HIS A 15 -3.54 -8.31 4.88
N GLN A 16 -4.74 -8.12 4.36
CA GLN A 16 -5.24 -8.90 3.24
C GLN A 16 -5.49 -8.00 2.04
N ILE A 17 -4.92 -8.36 0.90
CA ILE A 17 -5.21 -7.72 -0.38
C ILE A 17 -5.88 -8.76 -1.26
N TYR A 18 -7.16 -8.52 -1.59
CA TYR A 18 -7.91 -9.37 -2.48
C TYR A 18 -7.34 -9.29 -3.90
N TYR A 19 -7.37 -10.38 -4.67
CA TYR A 19 -6.66 -10.49 -5.95
C TYR A 19 -6.99 -9.38 -6.96
N VAL A 20 -8.27 -8.94 -7.05
CA VAL A 20 -8.66 -7.81 -7.90
C VAL A 20 -7.95 -6.53 -7.46
N GLY A 21 -7.86 -6.31 -6.14
CA GLY A 21 -7.08 -5.20 -5.58
C GLY A 21 -5.57 -5.37 -5.80
N ALA A 22 -5.02 -6.60 -5.71
CA ALA A 22 -3.60 -6.83 -5.95
C ALA A 22 -3.18 -6.43 -7.39
N LEU A 23 -4.07 -6.66 -8.35
CA LEU A 23 -3.88 -6.27 -9.75
C LEU A 23 -4.39 -4.84 -10.05
N ALA A 24 -4.71 -4.04 -9.04
CA ALA A 24 -5.30 -2.71 -9.20
C ALA A 24 -6.47 -2.69 -10.20
N GLY A 25 -7.30 -3.75 -10.14
CA GLY A 25 -8.46 -3.94 -10.99
C GLY A 25 -9.61 -3.01 -10.59
N THR A 26 -10.52 -2.80 -11.52
CA THR A 26 -11.75 -2.02 -11.34
C THR A 26 -12.93 -2.94 -11.03
N ASN A 27 -14.03 -2.34 -10.58
CA ASN A 27 -15.28 -3.05 -10.40
C ASN A 27 -15.82 -3.59 -11.74
N ASP A 28 -16.25 -4.85 -11.77
CA ASP A 28 -16.87 -5.49 -12.92
C ASP A 28 -18.38 -5.22 -12.91
N MET A 29 -18.76 -4.06 -13.47
CA MET A 29 -20.18 -3.64 -13.53
C MET A 29 -20.99 -4.52 -14.48
N ASP A 30 -20.37 -5.09 -15.52
CA ASP A 30 -21.04 -5.99 -16.47
C ASP A 30 -21.37 -7.33 -15.82
N LEU A 31 -20.45 -7.87 -15.01
CA LEU A 31 -20.71 -9.10 -14.24
C LEU A 31 -21.83 -8.84 -13.22
N LEU A 32 -21.77 -7.73 -12.48
CA LEU A 32 -22.82 -7.35 -11.55
C LEU A 32 -24.19 -7.22 -12.26
N GLY A 33 -24.24 -6.58 -13.43
CA GLY A 33 -25.45 -6.43 -14.20
C GLY A 33 -26.06 -7.76 -14.68
N ARG A 34 -25.21 -8.74 -15.02
CA ARG A 34 -25.63 -10.08 -15.46
C ARG A 34 -26.13 -10.96 -14.30
N THR A 35 -25.47 -10.91 -13.17
CA THR A 35 -25.74 -11.81 -12.05
C THR A 35 -26.70 -11.22 -11.02
N GLY A 36 -26.78 -9.90 -10.89
CA GLY A 36 -27.53 -9.22 -9.81
C GLY A 36 -26.95 -9.47 -8.41
N VAL A 37 -25.79 -10.11 -8.30
CA VAL A 37 -25.17 -10.50 -7.03
C VAL A 37 -24.10 -9.45 -6.64
N GLY A 38 -24.37 -8.65 -5.61
CA GLY A 38 -23.52 -7.51 -5.23
C GLY A 38 -22.04 -7.83 -5.04
N ARG A 39 -21.69 -9.02 -4.52
CA ARG A 39 -20.29 -9.44 -4.36
C ARG A 39 -19.55 -9.69 -5.68
N ASP A 40 -20.25 -9.89 -6.79
CA ASP A 40 -19.64 -10.18 -8.08
C ASP A 40 -18.99 -8.96 -8.72
N ILE A 41 -19.31 -7.77 -8.21
CA ILE A 41 -18.69 -6.49 -8.63
C ILE A 41 -17.14 -6.51 -8.57
N ASN A 42 -16.56 -7.30 -7.67
CA ASN A 42 -15.11 -7.41 -7.49
C ASN A 42 -14.61 -8.86 -7.66
N ARG A 43 -15.30 -9.66 -8.48
CA ARG A 43 -14.95 -11.06 -8.78
C ARG A 43 -14.60 -11.28 -10.25
N HIS A 44 -13.96 -10.29 -10.84
CA HIS A 44 -13.46 -10.43 -12.21
C HIS A 44 -12.62 -11.71 -12.37
N ILE A 45 -12.88 -12.47 -13.44
CA ILE A 45 -12.10 -13.67 -13.77
C ILE A 45 -10.99 -13.25 -14.71
N TYR A 46 -9.75 -13.37 -14.25
CA TYR A 46 -8.56 -13.07 -15.04
C TYR A 46 -8.07 -14.32 -15.78
N SER A 47 -7.73 -14.18 -17.06
CA SER A 47 -6.91 -15.15 -17.77
C SER A 47 -5.43 -14.99 -17.38
N ASP A 48 -4.59 -15.99 -17.67
CA ASP A 48 -3.14 -15.90 -17.45
C ASP A 48 -2.52 -14.70 -18.21
N ALA A 49 -3.04 -14.42 -19.40
CA ALA A 49 -2.60 -13.25 -20.19
C ALA A 49 -2.98 -11.93 -19.52
N ASP A 50 -4.18 -11.84 -18.89
CA ASP A 50 -4.58 -10.66 -18.15
C ASP A 50 -3.70 -10.44 -16.93
N VAL A 51 -3.41 -11.49 -16.16
CA VAL A 51 -2.51 -11.43 -15.02
C VAL A 51 -1.13 -10.95 -15.43
N THR A 52 -0.56 -11.55 -16.47
CA THR A 52 0.77 -11.17 -16.99
C THR A 52 0.81 -9.70 -17.38
N ARG A 53 -0.17 -9.25 -18.16
CA ARG A 53 -0.29 -7.84 -18.58
C ARG A 53 -0.43 -6.90 -17.38
N ASP A 54 -1.27 -7.26 -16.42
CA ASP A 54 -1.57 -6.38 -15.29
C ASP A 54 -0.41 -6.30 -14.28
N LEU A 55 0.42 -7.34 -14.17
CA LEU A 55 1.65 -7.31 -13.38
C LEU A 55 2.70 -6.33 -13.93
N GLU A 56 2.66 -6.01 -15.23
CA GLU A 56 3.57 -5.04 -15.87
C GLU A 56 3.12 -3.58 -15.63
N ARG A 57 1.92 -3.35 -15.09
CA ARG A 57 1.42 -2.00 -14.82
C ARG A 57 2.21 -1.35 -13.70
N PRO A 58 2.68 -0.08 -13.85
CA PRO A 58 3.47 0.61 -12.83
C PRO A 58 2.79 0.64 -11.45
N VAL A 59 1.47 0.85 -11.41
CA VAL A 59 0.70 0.87 -10.15
C VAL A 59 0.71 -0.49 -9.43
N VAL A 60 0.72 -1.59 -10.17
CA VAL A 60 0.78 -2.96 -9.60
C VAL A 60 2.20 -3.24 -9.11
N ALA A 61 3.21 -2.91 -9.90
CA ALA A 61 4.61 -3.02 -9.49
C ALA A 61 4.87 -2.23 -8.20
N ALA A 62 4.43 -0.98 -8.13
CA ALA A 62 4.57 -0.14 -6.93
C ALA A 62 3.82 -0.72 -5.72
N LEU A 63 2.63 -1.30 -5.89
CA LEU A 63 1.92 -1.99 -4.81
C LEU A 63 2.71 -3.20 -4.30
N LEU A 64 3.30 -4.00 -5.19
CA LEU A 64 4.12 -5.15 -4.81
C LEU A 64 5.37 -4.72 -4.05
N GLU A 65 6.01 -3.61 -4.42
CA GLU A 65 7.14 -3.03 -3.65
C GLU A 65 6.68 -2.55 -2.27
N LEU A 66 5.51 -1.91 -2.14
CA LEU A 66 4.94 -1.57 -0.84
C LEU A 66 4.71 -2.82 0.03
N CYS A 67 4.25 -3.92 -0.55
CA CYS A 67 4.08 -5.19 0.17
C CYS A 67 5.44 -5.77 0.61
N ARG A 68 6.48 -5.71 -0.23
CA ARG A 68 7.84 -6.13 0.11
C ARG A 68 8.40 -5.25 1.22
N PHE A 69 8.28 -3.93 1.08
CA PHE A 69 8.67 -2.98 2.12
C PHE A 69 7.99 -3.33 3.45
N ARG A 70 6.66 -3.53 3.46
CA ARG A 70 5.95 -3.91 4.69
C ARG A 70 6.49 -5.19 5.34
N ALA A 71 6.97 -6.15 4.56
CA ALA A 71 7.51 -7.41 5.07
C ALA A 71 8.88 -7.25 5.75
N GLY A 72 9.68 -6.23 5.39
CA GLY A 72 11.04 -6.02 5.89
C GLY A 72 11.32 -4.65 6.50
N ALA A 73 10.34 -3.74 6.54
CA ALA A 73 10.56 -2.37 7.01
C ALA A 73 10.96 -2.32 8.49
N PRO A 74 11.91 -1.45 8.84
CA PRO A 74 12.37 -1.32 10.22
C PRO A 74 11.25 -0.80 11.13
N GLY A 75 11.26 -1.24 12.38
CA GLY A 75 10.34 -0.77 13.42
C GLY A 75 8.98 -1.44 13.45
N LEU A 76 8.54 -2.16 12.41
CA LEU A 76 7.18 -2.71 12.28
C LEU A 76 6.84 -3.82 13.29
N ASP A 77 7.82 -4.30 14.02
CA ASP A 77 7.71 -5.24 15.15
C ASP A 77 7.58 -4.54 16.52
N GLY A 78 7.56 -3.21 16.53
CA GLY A 78 7.60 -2.38 17.73
C GLY A 78 6.33 -1.63 18.04
N ALA A 79 6.48 -0.45 18.64
CA ALA A 79 5.38 0.41 19.02
C ALA A 79 4.78 1.14 17.83
N PHE A 80 3.45 1.19 17.77
CA PHE A 80 2.70 1.92 16.76
C PHE A 80 2.06 3.18 17.36
N GLN A 81 2.16 4.27 16.62
CA GLN A 81 1.48 5.52 16.92
C GLN A 81 0.83 6.09 15.67
N SER A 82 -0.31 6.74 15.82
CA SER A 82 -0.95 7.47 14.73
C SER A 82 -1.60 8.75 15.24
N ARG A 83 -1.63 9.75 14.36
CA ARG A 83 -2.31 11.03 14.61
C ARG A 83 -2.79 11.63 13.29
N LEU A 84 -3.89 12.35 13.35
CA LEU A 84 -4.36 13.22 12.26
C LEU A 84 -4.07 14.67 12.70
N ASP A 85 -3.43 15.46 11.82
CA ASP A 85 -3.22 16.88 12.09
C ASP A 85 -4.34 17.77 11.51
N ASP A 86 -4.31 19.04 11.87
CA ASP A 86 -5.35 20.01 11.47
C ASP A 86 -5.33 20.29 9.95
N ASP A 87 -4.21 20.04 9.29
CA ASP A 87 -4.04 20.18 7.84
C ASP A 87 -4.51 18.93 7.06
N GLY A 88 -5.01 17.91 7.76
CA GLY A 88 -5.55 16.68 7.18
C GLY A 88 -4.52 15.63 6.82
N TRP A 89 -3.29 15.73 7.34
CA TRP A 89 -2.30 14.70 7.22
C TRP A 89 -2.47 13.62 8.30
N LEU A 90 -2.62 12.38 7.87
CA LEU A 90 -2.51 11.21 8.72
C LEU A 90 -1.04 10.82 8.85
N HIS A 91 -0.54 10.82 10.08
CA HIS A 91 0.80 10.34 10.43
C HIS A 91 0.68 8.98 11.10
N MET A 92 1.48 8.04 10.66
CA MET A 92 1.56 6.68 11.21
C MET A 92 3.04 6.33 11.39
N ARG A 93 3.44 5.96 12.60
CA ARG A 93 4.83 5.65 12.93
C ARG A 93 4.94 4.34 13.68
N TRP A 94 5.88 3.55 13.26
CA TRP A 94 6.36 2.36 13.92
C TRP A 94 7.79 2.55 14.37
N GLU A 95 8.13 2.06 15.55
CA GLU A 95 9.47 2.19 16.11
C GLU A 95 9.83 1.01 17.02
N SER A 96 11.03 0.46 16.83
CA SER A 96 11.63 -0.60 17.66
C SER A 96 13.15 -0.46 17.73
N ALA A 97 13.82 -1.43 18.31
CA ALA A 97 15.29 -1.50 18.29
C ALA A 97 15.88 -1.70 16.89
N SER A 98 15.10 -2.19 15.92
CA SER A 98 15.55 -2.38 14.53
C SER A 98 15.55 -1.09 13.72
N GLY A 99 14.90 -0.03 14.22
CA GLY A 99 14.74 1.26 13.57
C GLY A 99 13.31 1.79 13.61
N TRP A 100 12.97 2.61 12.64
CA TRP A 100 11.63 3.19 12.55
C TRP A 100 11.16 3.31 11.09
N SER A 101 9.84 3.32 10.91
CA SER A 101 9.17 3.63 9.65
C SER A 101 8.00 4.58 9.91
N GLU A 102 7.86 5.59 9.07
CA GLU A 102 6.81 6.60 9.14
C GLU A 102 6.11 6.73 7.78
N LEU A 103 4.78 6.70 7.81
CA LEU A 103 3.93 7.07 6.70
C LEU A 103 3.22 8.39 7.03
N ARG A 104 3.28 9.34 6.11
CA ARG A 104 2.40 10.50 6.08
C ARG A 104 1.48 10.38 4.87
N ALA A 105 0.18 10.50 5.06
CA ALA A 105 -0.79 10.36 3.98
C ALA A 105 -1.86 11.45 4.02
N ARG A 106 -2.22 11.97 2.86
CA ARG A 106 -3.33 12.88 2.64
C ARG A 106 -4.26 12.28 1.59
N LEU A 107 -5.26 11.56 2.07
CA LEU A 107 -6.09 10.69 1.23
C LEU A 107 -7.02 11.45 0.28
N ASP A 108 -7.48 12.64 0.67
CA ASP A 108 -8.29 13.53 -0.17
C ASP A 108 -7.52 14.01 -1.42
N GLN A 109 -6.19 14.05 -1.34
CA GLN A 109 -5.29 14.42 -2.44
C GLN A 109 -4.54 13.23 -3.06
N GLY A 110 -4.74 12.03 -2.52
CA GLY A 110 -4.05 10.82 -2.98
C GLY A 110 -2.54 10.82 -2.73
N GLN A 111 -2.07 11.65 -1.79
CA GLN A 111 -0.65 11.80 -1.45
C GLN A 111 -0.24 10.82 -0.35
N ALA A 112 0.98 10.30 -0.45
CA ALA A 112 1.60 9.51 0.60
C ALA A 112 3.13 9.65 0.53
N GLU A 113 3.74 9.83 1.68
CA GLU A 113 5.19 9.94 1.87
C GLU A 113 5.64 8.86 2.85
N LEU A 114 6.69 8.12 2.49
CA LEU A 114 7.33 7.15 3.37
C LEU A 114 8.71 7.64 3.77
N ARG A 115 9.03 7.47 5.05
CA ARG A 115 10.37 7.68 5.61
C ARG A 115 10.71 6.52 6.53
N TRP A 116 11.96 6.09 6.52
CA TRP A 116 12.40 5.03 7.41
C TRP A 116 13.91 5.12 7.69
N ALA A 117 14.31 4.55 8.80
CA ALA A 117 15.72 4.35 9.12
C ALA A 117 15.92 3.01 9.83
N ARG A 118 17.01 2.34 9.52
CA ARG A 118 17.48 1.17 10.25
C ARG A 118 18.26 1.58 11.50
N ALA A 119 18.63 0.62 12.34
CA ALA A 119 19.39 0.85 13.59
C ALA A 119 20.76 1.54 13.36
N ASP A 120 21.31 1.50 12.13
CA ASP A 120 22.52 2.22 11.76
C ASP A 120 22.33 3.73 11.58
N GLY A 121 21.10 4.21 11.69
CA GLY A 121 20.71 5.62 11.58
C GLY A 121 20.65 6.17 10.16
N ARG A 122 20.86 5.36 9.12
CA ARG A 122 20.73 5.80 7.73
C ARG A 122 19.24 5.99 7.41
N GLU A 123 18.89 7.23 7.06
CA GLU A 123 17.52 7.59 6.69
C GLU A 123 17.28 7.45 5.19
N HIS A 124 16.07 7.03 4.85
CA HIS A 124 15.53 6.93 3.51
C HIS A 124 14.17 7.62 3.45
N ALA A 125 13.79 8.11 2.27
CA ALA A 125 12.48 8.72 2.06
C ALA A 125 12.02 8.54 0.61
N THR A 126 10.69 8.43 0.42
CA THR A 126 10.05 8.55 -0.88
C THR A 126 8.72 9.27 -0.74
N ALA A 127 8.46 10.24 -1.61
CA ALA A 127 7.20 10.98 -1.70
C ALA A 127 6.35 10.60 -2.91
N ASP A 128 6.92 9.84 -3.84
CA ASP A 128 6.21 9.30 -5.00
C ASP A 128 6.26 7.77 -4.99
N LEU A 129 5.19 7.16 -4.50
CA LEU A 129 5.10 5.72 -4.40
C LEU A 129 4.97 5.02 -5.75
N LEU A 130 4.63 5.75 -6.83
CA LEU A 130 4.50 5.21 -8.16
C LEU A 130 5.83 5.21 -8.92
N GLU A 131 6.57 6.33 -8.85
CA GLU A 131 7.83 6.48 -9.56
C GLU A 131 9.04 6.02 -8.74
N GLN A 132 8.94 6.14 -7.43
CA GLN A 132 9.99 5.77 -6.48
C GLN A 132 9.40 4.92 -5.36
N PRO A 133 8.99 3.67 -5.63
CA PRO A 133 8.52 2.79 -4.57
C PRO A 133 9.66 2.52 -3.57
N PRO A 134 9.33 2.26 -2.28
CA PRO A 134 10.33 1.97 -1.27
C PRO A 134 11.05 0.68 -1.63
N THR A 135 12.36 0.76 -1.82
CA THR A 135 13.22 -0.40 -2.06
C THR A 135 14.10 -0.67 -0.85
N ASP A 136 14.36 -1.94 -0.55
CA ASP A 136 15.39 -2.32 0.39
C ASP A 136 16.77 -2.01 -0.23
N GLY A 137 17.45 -1.00 0.30
CA GLY A 137 18.84 -0.69 -0.03
C GLY A 137 19.79 -1.60 0.75
#